data_c103680d874433a6111d7be85613eb34
#
_entry.id   c103680d874433a6111d7be85613eb34
#
_cell.length_a   1.000
_cell.length_b   1.000
_cell.length_c   1.000
_cell.angle_alpha   90.00
_cell.angle_beta   90.00
_cell.angle_gamma   90.00
#
_symmetry.space_group_name_H-M   'P 1'
#
loop_
_entity.id
_entity.type
_entity.pdbx_description
1 polymer ?
#
loop_
_entity_poly.entity_id
_entity_poly.type
_entity_poly.pdbx_seq_one_letter_code
_entity_poly.pdbx_strand_id
1 'polypeptide(L)'
;MAKPTTIRIPEDLLKEIDKLVQELQLDRSTYLREVLMKGFSLDKQDRLFKGYAAGELSMLEVCQKLSWSPWEFLSELKARNLHLNVELEDWLDAADLTG
;
A
#
# COMPACT_ATOMS: atom_id res chain seq x y z
N MET A 1 -16.87 -7.09 -13.34
CA MET A 1 -17.12 -8.52 -13.50
C MET A 1 -15.88 -9.35 -13.19
N ALA A 2 -16.03 -10.39 -12.41
CA ALA A 2 -14.90 -11.25 -12.07
C ALA A 2 -14.52 -12.17 -13.23
N LYS A 3 -13.24 -12.30 -13.50
CA LYS A 3 -12.74 -13.22 -14.52
C LYS A 3 -12.05 -14.39 -13.82
N PRO A 4 -12.26 -15.63 -14.29
CA PRO A 4 -11.54 -16.76 -13.69
C PRO A 4 -10.04 -16.60 -13.90
N THR A 5 -9.31 -16.73 -12.83
CA THR A 5 -7.84 -16.68 -12.85
C THR A 5 -7.33 -17.81 -11.99
N THR A 6 -6.39 -18.60 -12.53
CA THR A 6 -5.81 -19.71 -11.80
C THR A 6 -4.45 -19.32 -11.23
N ILE A 7 -4.30 -19.51 -9.94
CA ILE A 7 -3.06 -19.23 -9.22
C ILE A 7 -2.68 -20.46 -8.44
N ARG A 8 -1.39 -20.83 -8.51
CA ARG A 8 -0.87 -21.92 -7.68
C ARG A 8 -0.48 -21.37 -6.32
N ILE A 9 -1.02 -21.96 -5.28
CA ILE A 9 -0.71 -21.59 -3.91
C ILE A 9 0.20 -22.68 -3.32
N PRO A 10 1.35 -22.32 -2.72
CA PRO A 10 2.20 -23.31 -2.07
C PRO A 10 1.41 -24.11 -1.03
N GLU A 11 1.69 -25.41 -0.96
CA GLU A 11 0.95 -26.31 -0.07
C GLU A 11 1.00 -25.87 1.39
N ASP A 12 2.16 -25.43 1.85
CA ASP A 12 2.33 -24.97 3.23
C ASP A 12 1.44 -23.78 3.54
N LEU A 13 1.39 -22.82 2.62
CA LEU A 13 0.52 -21.65 2.77
C LEU A 13 -0.94 -22.04 2.73
N LEU A 14 -1.31 -22.94 1.82
CA LEU A 14 -2.68 -23.39 1.69
C LEU A 14 -3.15 -24.10 2.98
N LYS A 15 -2.28 -24.90 3.59
CA LYS A 15 -2.59 -25.55 4.87
C LYS A 15 -2.84 -24.53 5.98
N GLU A 16 -2.02 -23.50 6.04
CA GLU A 16 -2.21 -22.43 7.02
C GLU A 16 -3.51 -21.67 6.80
N ILE A 17 -3.83 -21.40 5.55
CA ILE A 17 -5.09 -20.74 5.18
C ILE A 17 -6.27 -21.61 5.59
N ASP A 18 -6.25 -22.89 5.25
CA ASP A 18 -7.33 -23.82 5.56
C ASP A 18 -7.53 -23.93 7.07
N LYS A 19 -6.45 -23.98 7.83
CA LYS A 19 -6.52 -24.04 9.29
C LYS A 19 -7.18 -22.77 9.87
N LEU A 20 -6.76 -21.62 9.42
CA LEU A 20 -7.31 -20.35 9.90
C LEU A 20 -8.80 -20.21 9.53
N VAL A 21 -9.15 -20.56 8.31
CA VAL A 21 -10.52 -20.52 7.83
C VAL A 21 -11.42 -21.41 8.68
N GLN A 22 -10.95 -22.61 9.03
CA GLN A 22 -11.70 -23.52 9.89
C GLN A 22 -11.85 -22.97 11.31
N GLU A 23 -10.77 -22.43 11.87
CA GLU A 23 -10.80 -21.86 13.22
C GLU A 23 -11.77 -20.69 13.32
N LEU A 24 -11.82 -19.86 12.30
CA LEU A 24 -12.68 -18.67 12.27
C LEU A 24 -14.07 -18.95 11.68
N GLN A 25 -14.31 -20.17 11.24
CA GLN A 25 -15.58 -20.56 10.60
C GLN A 25 -15.94 -19.66 9.42
N LEU A 26 -14.94 -19.40 8.57
CA LEU A 26 -15.10 -18.57 7.39
C LEU A 26 -15.26 -19.41 6.14
N ASP A 27 -15.87 -18.83 5.11
CA ASP A 27 -15.88 -19.43 3.78
C ASP A 27 -14.52 -19.18 3.12
N ARG A 28 -13.88 -20.26 2.63
CA ARG A 28 -12.55 -20.20 2.05
C ARG A 28 -12.47 -19.22 0.88
N SER A 29 -13.43 -19.28 -0.04
CA SER A 29 -13.43 -18.41 -1.21
C SER A 29 -13.59 -16.94 -0.83
N THR A 30 -14.48 -16.66 0.11
CA THR A 30 -14.69 -15.29 0.61
C THR A 30 -13.43 -14.79 1.30
N TYR A 31 -12.81 -15.62 2.13
CA TYR A 31 -11.58 -15.26 2.83
C TYR A 31 -10.47 -14.95 1.83
N LEU A 32 -10.28 -15.81 0.82
CA LEU A 32 -9.24 -15.62 -0.19
C LEU A 32 -9.44 -14.32 -0.97
N ARG A 33 -10.68 -13.99 -1.30
CA ARG A 33 -10.96 -12.71 -1.97
C ARG A 33 -10.61 -11.51 -1.10
N GLU A 34 -10.99 -11.56 0.17
CA GLU A 34 -10.69 -10.48 1.11
C GLU A 34 -9.19 -10.28 1.27
N VAL A 35 -8.46 -11.38 1.44
CA VAL A 35 -7.00 -11.34 1.60
C VAL A 35 -6.35 -10.83 0.31
N LEU A 36 -6.84 -11.28 -0.84
CA LEU A 36 -6.31 -10.82 -2.12
C LEU A 36 -6.53 -9.32 -2.30
N MET A 37 -7.70 -8.81 -1.95
CA MET A 37 -7.99 -7.38 -2.03
C MET A 37 -7.10 -6.57 -1.09
N LYS A 38 -6.95 -7.03 0.14
CA LYS A 38 -6.07 -6.38 1.12
C LYS A 38 -4.61 -6.43 0.67
N GLY A 39 -4.17 -7.59 0.23
CA GLY A 39 -2.80 -7.78 -0.23
C GLY A 39 -2.49 -6.91 -1.45
N PHE A 40 -3.40 -6.84 -2.40
CA PHE A 40 -3.23 -5.99 -3.56
C PHE A 40 -3.17 -4.51 -3.17
N SER A 41 -4.05 -4.07 -2.27
CA SER A 41 -4.06 -2.69 -1.80
C SER A 41 -2.74 -2.33 -1.13
N LEU A 42 -2.25 -3.19 -0.25
CA LEU A 42 -0.97 -2.99 0.43
C LEU A 42 0.20 -2.99 -0.55
N ASP A 43 0.21 -3.95 -1.48
CA ASP A 43 1.28 -4.04 -2.48
C ASP A 43 1.29 -2.79 -3.37
N LYS A 44 0.12 -2.33 -3.79
CA LYS A 44 0.00 -1.12 -4.59
C LYS A 44 0.57 0.08 -3.85
N GLN A 45 0.22 0.24 -2.58
CA GLN A 45 0.77 1.31 -1.74
C GLN A 45 2.28 1.20 -1.63
N ASP A 46 2.79 0.01 -1.36
CA ASP A 46 4.23 -0.23 -1.21
C ASP A 46 4.99 0.15 -2.48
N ARG A 47 4.49 -0.24 -3.63
CA ARG A 47 5.13 0.07 -4.90
C ARG A 47 5.09 1.56 -5.22
N LEU A 48 3.97 2.21 -4.92
CA LEU A 48 3.85 3.65 -5.15
C LEU A 48 4.78 4.44 -4.22
N PHE A 49 4.90 4.04 -2.97
CA PHE A 49 5.82 4.70 -2.04
C PHE A 49 7.28 4.43 -2.40
N LYS A 50 7.60 3.24 -2.90
CA LYS A 50 8.94 2.95 -3.43
C LYS A 50 9.27 3.84 -4.62
N GLY A 51 8.31 4.03 -5.53
CA GLY A 51 8.48 4.93 -6.66
C GLY A 51 8.68 6.37 -6.21
N TYR A 52 7.94 6.79 -5.19
CA TYR A 52 8.11 8.10 -4.60
C TYR A 52 9.50 8.27 -3.98
N ALA A 53 9.92 7.30 -3.19
CA ALA A 53 11.25 7.33 -2.54
C ALA A 53 12.38 7.34 -3.55
N ALA A 54 12.20 6.67 -4.69
CA ALA A 54 13.18 6.63 -5.78
C ALA A 54 13.14 7.88 -6.66
N GLY A 55 12.20 8.80 -6.43
CA GLY A 55 12.07 10.00 -7.24
C GLY A 55 11.35 9.80 -8.57
N GLU A 56 10.76 8.63 -8.77
CA GLU A 56 10.05 8.31 -10.01
C GLU A 56 8.63 8.86 -10.03
N LEU A 57 8.02 9.01 -8.85
CA LEU A 57 6.66 9.49 -8.71
C LEU A 57 6.63 10.70 -7.78
N SER A 58 5.76 11.66 -8.08
CA SER A 58 5.52 12.79 -7.20
C SER A 58 4.46 12.43 -6.15
N MET A 59 4.38 13.24 -5.11
CA MET A 59 3.33 13.11 -4.09
C MET A 59 1.94 13.17 -4.75
N LEU A 60 1.76 14.11 -5.67
CA LEU A 60 0.48 14.27 -6.36
C LEU A 60 0.10 13.01 -7.14
N GLU A 61 1.07 12.44 -7.85
CA GLU A 61 0.82 11.20 -8.61
C GLU A 61 0.42 10.05 -7.71
N VAL A 62 1.10 9.87 -6.57
CA VAL A 62 0.76 8.83 -5.61
C VAL A 62 -0.63 9.06 -5.06
N CYS A 63 -0.95 10.28 -4.65
CA CYS A 63 -2.26 10.63 -4.12
C CYS A 63 -3.36 10.37 -5.15
N GLN A 64 -3.13 10.71 -6.41
CA GLN A 64 -4.11 10.47 -7.47
C GLN A 64 -4.35 8.97 -7.68
N LYS A 65 -3.28 8.19 -7.69
CA LYS A 65 -3.40 6.73 -7.91
C LYS A 65 -4.08 6.01 -6.75
N LEU A 66 -3.98 6.54 -5.53
CA LEU A 66 -4.59 5.94 -4.35
C LEU A 66 -5.91 6.62 -3.96
N SER A 67 -6.27 7.69 -4.62
CA SER A 67 -7.42 8.52 -4.24
C SER A 67 -7.28 9.03 -2.81
N TRP A 68 -6.08 9.41 -2.44
CA TRP A 68 -5.75 9.91 -1.12
C TRP A 68 -5.65 11.42 -1.10
N SER A 69 -5.93 12.01 0.06
CA SER A 69 -5.61 13.41 0.32
C SER A 69 -4.12 13.55 0.66
N PRO A 70 -3.55 14.76 0.53
CA PRO A 70 -2.16 14.98 0.96
C PRO A 70 -1.91 14.61 2.43
N TRP A 71 -2.90 14.78 3.28
CA TRP A 71 -2.79 14.42 4.71
C TRP A 71 -2.62 12.93 4.91
N GLU A 72 -3.39 12.14 4.16
CA GLU A 72 -3.27 10.68 4.21
C GLU A 72 -1.89 10.24 3.72
N PHE A 73 -1.40 10.87 2.66
CA PHE A 73 -0.07 10.61 2.14
C PHE A 73 1.02 10.90 3.19
N LEU A 74 0.97 12.08 3.80
CA LEU A 74 1.96 12.46 4.79
C LEU A 74 1.93 11.58 6.02
N SER A 75 0.74 11.16 6.44
CA SER A 75 0.58 10.24 7.56
C SER A 75 1.23 8.90 7.28
N GLU A 76 1.01 8.35 6.10
CA GLU A 76 1.60 7.07 5.70
C GLU A 76 3.11 7.18 5.50
N LEU A 77 3.55 8.30 4.94
CA LEU A 77 4.98 8.57 4.77
C LEU A 77 5.71 8.54 6.10
N LYS A 78 5.12 9.16 7.10
CA LYS A 78 5.65 9.17 8.47
C LYS A 78 5.65 7.76 9.06
N ALA A 79 4.55 7.01 8.88
CA ALA A 79 4.44 5.65 9.38
C ALA A 79 5.49 4.72 8.78
N ARG A 80 5.88 4.98 7.53
CA ARG A 80 6.91 4.20 6.83
C ARG A 80 8.32 4.71 7.08
N ASN A 81 8.49 5.76 7.86
CA ASN A 81 9.80 6.40 8.11
C ASN A 81 10.49 6.85 6.82
N LEU A 82 9.71 7.29 5.85
CA LEU A 82 10.24 7.84 4.61
C LEU A 82 10.32 9.35 4.71
N HIS A 83 11.19 9.92 3.89
CA HIS A 83 11.36 11.37 3.81
C HIS A 83 10.68 11.92 2.58
N LEU A 84 10.23 13.18 2.68
CA LEU A 84 9.70 13.87 1.51
C LEU A 84 10.80 14.03 0.47
N ASN A 85 10.43 13.89 -0.81
CA ASN A 85 11.36 14.08 -1.93
C ASN A 85 11.50 15.56 -2.25
N VAL A 86 12.02 16.31 -1.27
CA VAL A 86 12.38 17.71 -1.42
C VAL A 86 13.77 17.89 -0.81
N GLU A 87 14.52 18.81 -1.37
CA GLU A 87 15.81 19.14 -0.81
C GLU A 87 15.62 19.83 0.54
N LEU A 88 16.57 19.63 1.44
CA LEU A 88 16.53 20.27 2.75
C LEU A 88 16.46 21.79 2.59
N GLU A 89 17.17 22.31 1.61
CA GLU A 89 17.16 23.74 1.30
C GLU A 89 15.75 24.23 0.93
N ASP A 90 15.01 23.43 0.15
CA ASP A 90 13.63 23.76 -0.21
C ASP A 90 12.73 23.81 1.02
N TRP A 91 12.95 22.92 1.96
CA TRP A 91 12.25 22.93 3.23
C TRP A 91 12.55 24.19 4.04
N LEU A 92 13.82 24.54 4.13
CA LEU A 92 14.25 25.72 4.87
C LEU A 92 13.69 27.00 4.24
N ASP A 93 13.71 27.08 2.92
CA ASP A 93 13.15 28.23 2.21
C ASP A 93 11.64 28.34 2.44
N ALA A 94 10.92 27.22 2.39
CA ALA A 94 9.50 27.19 2.65
C ALA A 94 9.19 27.60 4.09
N ALA A 95 10.00 27.16 5.05
CA ALA A 95 9.85 27.53 6.45
C ALA A 95 10.08 29.03 6.65
N ASP A 96 11.10 29.56 5.99
CA ASP A 96 11.39 31.00 6.04
C ASP A 96 10.26 31.84 5.45
N LEU A 97 9.65 31.35 4.37
CA LEU A 97 8.52 32.03 3.75
C LEU A 97 7.27 32.02 4.62
N THR A 98 7.12 31.04 5.46
CA THR A 98 5.98 30.90 6.35
C THR A 98 6.24 31.47 7.75
N GLY A 99 7.48 31.74 8.03
CA GLY A 99 7.91 32.27 9.33
C GLY A 99 7.77 33.78 9.47
#